data_32efa59e090420948b1255b4de304874
#
_entry.id   32efa59e090420948b1255b4de304874
#
_cell.length_a   1.000
_cell.length_b   1.000
_cell.length_c   1.000
_cell.angle_alpha   90.00
_cell.angle_beta   90.00
_cell.angle_gamma   90.00
#
_symmetry.space_group_name_H-M   'P 1'
#
loop_
_entity.id
_entity.type
_entity.pdbx_description
1 polymer ?
#
loop_
_entity_poly.entity_id
_entity_poly.type
_entity_poly.pdbx_seq_one_letter_code
_entity_poly.pdbx_strand_id
1 'polypeptide(L)'
;MNWWLESVQQPNLDAKQQAEQHQLQLTKPTGALGDLEQIAITLASLQSNAHPQVSHPWITIFAGDHGVVEENISAYPQAVTRQMLQNFTTGGAAISVIAKYHQAHLQVIDCGTAGEAYEYADVERHCIRAGTANFAKQAAMNLDECRAALELGGKSVDTAKANGADIYIAGEMGIGNTCSASALACLLLNDTAEQLTGVGTGIGADQLRHKIEVIEKAIELHHKHVTGDAFKTLCAVGGLEIAAIVGAYIRCAQVGLPIIVDGFISSVAALCAVRMNPRVRDWMLFGHQSAEYGHQRILQELNAEPILKMNLRLGEGSGAGAALALVKMACALHNQMATFAQAAVSGDKIG
;
A
#
# COMPACT_ATOMS: atom_id res chain seq x y z
N MET A 1 19.32 7.37 14.20
CA MET A 1 18.41 6.44 14.94
C MET A 1 17.50 5.76 13.95
N ASN A 2 17.14 4.52 14.18
CA ASN A 2 16.22 3.79 13.29
C ASN A 2 14.78 4.10 13.71
N TRP A 3 14.29 5.28 13.38
CA TRP A 3 12.95 5.78 13.74
C TRP A 3 11.82 4.80 13.39
N TRP A 4 11.99 3.99 12.36
CA TRP A 4 11.01 2.97 11.95
C TRP A 4 10.84 1.81 12.94
N LEU A 5 11.72 1.69 13.94
CA LEU A 5 11.63 0.75 15.05
C LEU A 5 10.94 1.36 16.28
N GLU A 6 10.64 2.65 16.26
CA GLU A 6 9.95 3.32 17.36
C GLU A 6 8.52 2.81 17.50
N SER A 7 7.95 3.00 18.69
CA SER A 7 6.60 2.52 19.00
C SER A 7 5.54 3.16 18.09
N VAL A 8 4.56 2.38 17.67
CA VAL A 8 3.37 2.84 16.98
C VAL A 8 2.24 3.10 17.96
N GLN A 9 1.27 3.90 17.57
CA GLN A 9 0.06 4.12 18.35
C GLN A 9 -0.76 2.83 18.47
N GLN A 10 -1.55 2.73 19.54
CA GLN A 10 -2.48 1.62 19.72
C GLN A 10 -3.89 2.05 19.26
N PRO A 11 -4.59 1.20 18.50
CA PRO A 11 -6.00 1.42 18.21
C PRO A 11 -6.82 1.58 19.51
N ASN A 12 -7.76 2.51 19.51
CA ASN A 12 -8.58 2.84 20.67
C ASN A 12 -9.69 1.79 20.87
N LEU A 13 -9.59 1.00 21.94
CA LEU A 13 -10.55 -0.07 22.24
C LEU A 13 -11.90 0.48 22.74
N ASP A 14 -11.92 1.62 23.43
CA ASP A 14 -13.17 2.23 23.90
C ASP A 14 -14.00 2.76 22.73
N ALA A 15 -13.36 3.43 21.76
CA ALA A 15 -14.03 3.87 20.55
C ALA A 15 -14.55 2.69 19.71
N LYS A 16 -13.78 1.58 19.66
CA LYS A 16 -14.22 0.33 19.04
C LYS A 16 -15.49 -0.21 19.69
N GLN A 17 -15.48 -0.35 21.01
CA GLN A 17 -16.62 -0.86 21.77
C GLN A 17 -17.86 0.03 21.61
N GLN A 18 -17.69 1.36 21.64
CA GLN A 18 -18.79 2.30 21.39
C GLN A 18 -19.37 2.14 20.00
N ALA A 19 -18.53 1.98 18.97
CA ALA A 19 -18.98 1.74 17.59
C ALA A 19 -19.71 0.39 17.46
N GLU A 20 -19.22 -0.67 18.10
CA GLU A 20 -19.90 -1.98 18.16
C GLU A 20 -21.30 -1.85 18.79
N GLN A 21 -21.42 -1.15 19.92
CA GLN A 21 -22.71 -0.92 20.58
C GLN A 21 -23.63 -0.06 19.70
N HIS A 22 -23.12 0.95 19.01
CA HIS A 22 -23.91 1.76 18.09
C HIS A 22 -24.45 0.91 16.92
N GLN A 23 -23.65 0.01 16.33
CA GLN A 23 -24.07 -0.88 15.25
C GLN A 23 -25.27 -1.78 15.65
N LEU A 24 -25.34 -2.19 16.91
CA LEU A 24 -26.47 -3.00 17.42
C LEU A 24 -27.78 -2.20 17.54
N GLN A 25 -27.71 -0.87 17.58
CA GLN A 25 -28.87 0.00 17.71
C GLN A 25 -29.48 0.44 16.38
N LEU A 26 -28.73 0.30 15.27
CA LEU A 26 -29.18 0.72 13.94
C LEU A 26 -30.33 -0.15 13.42
N THR A 27 -31.24 0.45 12.62
CA THR A 27 -32.45 -0.21 12.08
C THR A 27 -32.14 -1.27 11.04
N LYS A 28 -31.49 -2.35 11.47
CA LYS A 28 -31.10 -3.51 10.67
C LYS A 28 -30.95 -4.75 11.54
N PRO A 29 -31.08 -5.95 10.98
CA PRO A 29 -30.68 -7.17 11.71
C PRO A 29 -29.17 -7.11 12.03
N THR A 30 -28.78 -7.68 13.16
CA THR A 30 -27.38 -7.73 13.60
C THR A 30 -26.51 -8.40 12.52
N GLY A 31 -25.42 -7.75 12.11
CA GLY A 31 -24.48 -8.26 11.11
C GLY A 31 -24.98 -8.20 9.66
N ALA A 32 -26.16 -7.64 9.38
CA ALA A 32 -26.78 -7.68 8.04
C ALA A 32 -26.04 -6.88 6.96
N LEU A 33 -25.19 -5.91 7.35
CA LEU A 33 -24.34 -5.15 6.41
C LEU A 33 -22.93 -5.75 6.25
N GLY A 34 -22.64 -6.87 6.93
CA GLY A 34 -21.39 -7.63 6.75
C GLY A 34 -20.15 -6.77 6.97
N ASP A 35 -19.23 -6.81 6.00
CA ASP A 35 -17.93 -6.13 6.10
C ASP A 35 -18.01 -4.61 6.22
N LEU A 36 -19.10 -3.98 5.76
CA LEU A 36 -19.30 -2.53 5.96
C LEU A 36 -19.41 -2.16 7.44
N GLU A 37 -19.97 -3.03 8.28
CA GLU A 37 -19.98 -2.82 9.73
C GLU A 37 -18.59 -2.90 10.32
N GLN A 38 -17.80 -3.91 9.92
CA GLN A 38 -16.44 -4.13 10.40
C GLN A 38 -15.49 -3.02 9.96
N ILE A 39 -15.64 -2.50 8.74
CA ILE A 39 -14.87 -1.34 8.25
C ILE A 39 -15.13 -0.11 9.14
N ALA A 40 -16.39 0.21 9.43
CA ALA A 40 -16.74 1.34 10.27
C ALA A 40 -16.21 1.19 11.71
N ILE A 41 -16.38 0.01 12.31
CA ILE A 41 -15.87 -0.32 13.66
C ILE A 41 -14.35 -0.23 13.71
N THR A 42 -13.66 -0.74 12.69
CA THR A 42 -12.21 -0.67 12.61
C THR A 42 -11.74 0.78 12.52
N LEU A 43 -12.33 1.59 11.64
CA LEU A 43 -12.00 3.00 11.52
C LEU A 43 -12.31 3.79 12.79
N ALA A 44 -13.39 3.49 13.49
CA ALA A 44 -13.69 4.09 14.79
C ALA A 44 -12.54 3.88 15.78
N SER A 45 -12.03 2.65 15.85
CA SER A 45 -10.86 2.32 16.68
C SER A 45 -9.60 3.08 16.26
N LEU A 46 -9.30 3.13 14.94
CA LEU A 46 -8.09 3.75 14.42
C LEU A 46 -8.14 5.29 14.51
N GLN A 47 -9.31 5.88 14.36
CA GLN A 47 -9.51 7.34 14.48
C GLN A 47 -9.78 7.80 15.91
N SER A 48 -9.86 6.88 16.89
CA SER A 48 -10.27 7.17 18.27
C SER A 48 -11.60 7.95 18.35
N ASN A 49 -12.53 7.61 17.48
CA ASN A 49 -13.82 8.28 17.34
C ASN A 49 -14.93 7.26 17.06
N ALA A 50 -15.93 7.15 17.94
CA ALA A 50 -17.04 6.24 17.75
C ALA A 50 -17.86 6.49 16.48
N HIS A 51 -17.75 7.68 15.90
CA HIS A 51 -18.38 8.08 14.64
C HIS A 51 -17.30 8.38 13.57
N PRO A 52 -16.69 7.35 12.97
CA PRO A 52 -15.58 7.52 12.04
C PRO A 52 -16.02 8.20 10.76
N GLN A 53 -15.10 8.93 10.12
CA GLN A 53 -15.36 9.61 8.87
C GLN A 53 -14.15 9.60 7.94
N VAL A 54 -14.41 9.75 6.64
CA VAL A 54 -13.39 9.87 5.61
C VAL A 54 -13.72 11.08 4.75
N SER A 55 -13.30 12.25 5.24
CA SER A 55 -13.55 13.56 4.64
C SER A 55 -12.33 14.08 3.86
N HIS A 56 -11.13 13.74 4.30
CA HIS A 56 -9.85 14.20 3.76
C HIS A 56 -8.92 13.04 3.40
N PRO A 57 -9.29 12.19 2.42
CA PRO A 57 -8.42 11.11 2.00
C PRO A 57 -7.18 11.67 1.29
N TRP A 58 -6.02 11.07 1.57
CA TRP A 58 -4.74 11.44 1.00
C TRP A 58 -4.14 10.27 0.24
N ILE A 59 -3.77 10.49 -1.01
CA ILE A 59 -3.16 9.51 -1.90
C ILE A 59 -1.78 10.00 -2.28
N THR A 60 -0.74 9.21 -2.02
CA THR A 60 0.62 9.51 -2.46
C THR A 60 1.09 8.45 -3.44
N ILE A 61 1.54 8.87 -4.62
CA ILE A 61 2.19 8.01 -5.61
C ILE A 61 3.69 8.17 -5.46
N PHE A 62 4.38 7.10 -5.10
CA PHE A 62 5.83 7.04 -5.10
C PHE A 62 6.32 6.42 -6.41
N ALA A 63 7.28 7.05 -7.08
CA ALA A 63 7.83 6.54 -8.31
C ALA A 63 9.34 6.31 -8.22
N GLY A 64 9.81 5.22 -8.85
CA GLY A 64 11.22 4.87 -8.90
C GLY A 64 11.51 3.84 -9.98
N ASP A 65 12.69 3.91 -10.59
CA ASP A 65 13.13 2.97 -11.60
C ASP A 65 14.01 1.86 -11.03
N HIS A 66 14.01 0.71 -11.70
CA HIS A 66 14.67 -0.49 -11.26
C HIS A 66 15.75 -0.94 -12.24
N GLY A 67 16.99 -1.12 -11.75
CA GLY A 67 18.09 -1.60 -12.58
C GLY A 67 17.91 -3.03 -13.11
N VAL A 68 17.07 -3.84 -12.49
CA VAL A 68 16.75 -5.20 -12.96
C VAL A 68 16.09 -5.22 -14.35
N VAL A 69 15.60 -4.10 -14.86
CA VAL A 69 15.08 -3.97 -16.23
C VAL A 69 16.16 -4.31 -17.28
N GLU A 70 17.45 -4.16 -16.94
CA GLU A 70 18.56 -4.64 -17.77
C GLU A 70 18.48 -6.14 -18.12
N GLU A 71 17.79 -6.93 -17.28
CA GLU A 71 17.57 -8.36 -17.50
C GLU A 71 16.37 -8.65 -18.44
N ASN A 72 15.80 -7.64 -19.11
CA ASN A 72 14.65 -7.78 -20.05
C ASN A 72 13.41 -8.44 -19.45
N ILE A 73 13.06 -8.11 -18.19
CA ILE A 73 11.92 -8.69 -17.45
C ILE A 73 10.61 -7.89 -17.61
N SER A 74 10.56 -6.85 -18.40
CA SER A 74 9.39 -5.99 -18.60
C SER A 74 9.05 -5.83 -20.09
N ALA A 75 7.77 -5.71 -20.38
CA ALA A 75 7.29 -5.41 -21.74
C ALA A 75 7.43 -3.91 -22.12
N TYR A 76 7.60 -3.04 -21.12
CA TYR A 76 7.68 -1.59 -21.31
C TYR A 76 9.08 -1.05 -20.99
N PRO A 77 9.52 0.00 -21.69
CA PRO A 77 10.79 0.67 -21.40
C PRO A 77 10.67 1.55 -20.14
N GLN A 78 11.78 1.79 -19.43
CA GLN A 78 11.83 2.63 -18.21
C GLN A 78 11.29 4.05 -18.42
N ALA A 79 11.41 4.60 -19.65
CA ALA A 79 10.87 5.93 -19.96
C ALA A 79 9.37 6.09 -19.59
N VAL A 80 8.61 4.99 -19.54
CA VAL A 80 7.19 4.99 -19.16
C VAL A 80 7.01 5.46 -17.71
N THR A 81 7.91 5.12 -16.78
CA THR A 81 7.84 5.58 -15.40
C THR A 81 7.72 7.11 -15.33
N ARG A 82 8.63 7.80 -16.03
CA ARG A 82 8.64 9.26 -16.05
C ARG A 82 7.43 9.86 -16.78
N GLN A 83 7.00 9.24 -17.88
CA GLN A 83 5.81 9.68 -18.63
C GLN A 83 4.56 9.58 -17.75
N MET A 84 4.48 8.55 -16.91
CA MET A 84 3.36 8.39 -15.97
C MET A 84 3.37 9.44 -14.85
N LEU A 85 4.54 9.92 -14.39
CA LEU A 85 4.59 11.03 -13.42
C LEU A 85 3.87 12.27 -13.95
N GLN A 86 4.10 12.63 -15.21
CA GLN A 86 3.39 13.72 -15.86
C GLN A 86 1.88 13.40 -16.00
N ASN A 87 1.54 12.16 -16.37
CA ASN A 87 0.15 11.76 -16.55
C ASN A 87 -0.65 11.81 -15.23
N PHE A 88 -0.01 11.49 -14.09
CA PHE A 88 -0.64 11.61 -12.77
C PHE A 88 -1.01 13.07 -12.47
N THR A 89 -0.11 14.01 -12.68
CA THR A 89 -0.33 15.42 -12.33
C THR A 89 -1.23 16.14 -13.33
N THR A 90 -1.25 15.72 -14.61
CA THR A 90 -2.18 16.27 -15.61
C THR A 90 -3.61 15.68 -15.55
N GLY A 91 -3.84 14.70 -14.67
CA GLY A 91 -5.19 14.16 -14.42
C GLY A 91 -5.62 13.02 -15.35
N GLY A 92 -4.72 12.49 -16.21
CA GLY A 92 -5.04 11.46 -17.19
C GLY A 92 -4.96 10.02 -16.68
N ALA A 93 -4.30 9.77 -15.55
CA ALA A 93 -4.14 8.44 -14.99
C ALA A 93 -5.38 7.96 -14.23
N ALA A 94 -5.53 6.64 -14.08
CA ALA A 94 -6.67 6.06 -13.35
C ALA A 94 -6.77 6.61 -11.92
N ILE A 95 -5.65 6.66 -11.19
CA ILE A 95 -5.65 7.16 -9.81
C ILE A 95 -5.98 8.67 -9.75
N SER A 96 -5.60 9.45 -10.76
CA SER A 96 -5.95 10.89 -10.80
C SER A 96 -7.46 11.10 -10.96
N VAL A 97 -8.09 10.27 -11.78
CA VAL A 97 -9.57 10.27 -11.93
C VAL A 97 -10.24 9.83 -10.63
N ILE A 98 -9.73 8.78 -9.99
CA ILE A 98 -10.24 8.27 -8.70
C ILE A 98 -10.06 9.31 -7.59
N ALA A 99 -8.89 9.96 -7.51
CA ALA A 99 -8.63 11.01 -6.53
C ALA A 99 -9.62 12.16 -6.69
N LYS A 100 -9.84 12.63 -7.93
CA LYS A 100 -10.83 13.66 -8.23
C LYS A 100 -12.24 13.23 -7.85
N TYR A 101 -12.65 11.99 -8.14
CA TYR A 101 -13.95 11.44 -7.79
C TYR A 101 -14.18 11.46 -6.28
N HIS A 102 -13.18 11.10 -5.50
CA HIS A 102 -13.25 11.07 -4.04
C HIS A 102 -12.95 12.41 -3.36
N GLN A 103 -12.59 13.45 -4.12
CA GLN A 103 -12.07 14.72 -3.59
C GLN A 103 -10.85 14.47 -2.67
N ALA A 104 -10.02 13.49 -3.04
CA ALA A 104 -8.80 13.14 -2.33
C ALA A 104 -7.66 14.06 -2.78
N HIS A 105 -6.76 14.38 -1.87
CA HIS A 105 -5.48 14.98 -2.25
C HIS A 105 -4.62 13.94 -2.95
N LEU A 106 -4.04 14.30 -4.10
CA LEU A 106 -3.10 13.46 -4.85
C LEU A 106 -1.72 14.10 -4.80
N GLN A 107 -0.78 13.44 -4.16
CA GLN A 107 0.63 13.81 -4.10
C GLN A 107 1.44 12.87 -4.99
N VAL A 108 2.37 13.38 -5.79
CA VAL A 108 3.22 12.59 -6.69
C VAL A 108 4.67 12.84 -6.37
N ILE A 109 5.40 11.81 -5.97
CA ILE A 109 6.79 11.87 -5.50
C ILE A 109 7.69 11.02 -6.40
N ASP A 110 8.68 11.65 -7.04
CA ASP A 110 9.78 10.96 -7.71
C ASP A 110 10.91 10.65 -6.70
N CYS A 111 10.99 9.38 -6.29
CA CYS A 111 12.03 8.87 -5.41
C CYS A 111 13.36 8.66 -6.15
N GLY A 112 13.30 8.43 -7.46
CA GLY A 112 14.48 8.19 -8.27
C GLY A 112 14.16 7.53 -9.60
N THR A 113 13.71 8.32 -10.59
CA THR A 113 13.58 7.88 -11.98
C THR A 113 14.90 8.04 -12.73
N ALA A 114 15.18 7.12 -13.66
CA ALA A 114 16.37 7.12 -14.48
C ALA A 114 16.29 8.18 -15.61
N GLY A 115 17.44 8.59 -16.13
CA GLY A 115 17.59 9.52 -17.26
C GLY A 115 17.85 10.95 -16.83
N GLU A 116 17.71 11.91 -17.76
CA GLU A 116 18.05 13.33 -17.54
C GLU A 116 17.11 14.00 -16.55
N ALA A 117 17.57 15.10 -15.95
CA ALA A 117 16.73 15.91 -15.07
C ALA A 117 15.54 16.48 -15.86
N TYR A 118 14.40 16.59 -15.18
CA TYR A 118 13.18 17.15 -15.74
C TYR A 118 12.47 18.02 -14.69
N GLU A 119 11.57 18.87 -15.14
CA GLU A 119 10.68 19.64 -14.29
C GLU A 119 9.24 19.42 -14.78
N TYR A 120 8.44 18.72 -13.99
CA TYR A 120 7.00 18.61 -14.19
C TYR A 120 6.29 19.33 -13.06
N ALA A 121 5.31 20.15 -13.42
CA ALA A 121 4.48 20.79 -12.41
C ALA A 121 3.81 19.74 -11.51
N ASP A 122 3.77 20.02 -10.21
CA ASP A 122 3.13 19.18 -9.20
C ASP A 122 3.75 17.78 -8.99
N VAL A 123 5.00 17.55 -9.47
CA VAL A 123 5.82 16.39 -9.12
C VAL A 123 6.89 16.80 -8.11
N GLU A 124 6.86 16.24 -6.93
CA GLU A 124 7.90 16.42 -5.92
C GLU A 124 9.11 15.53 -6.26
N ARG A 125 10.17 16.14 -6.82
CA ARG A 125 11.35 15.40 -7.23
C ARG A 125 12.42 15.38 -6.14
N HIS A 126 12.64 14.20 -5.53
CA HIS A 126 13.67 14.00 -4.51
C HIS A 126 14.92 13.27 -5.03
N CYS A 127 14.76 12.41 -6.04
CA CYS A 127 15.83 11.71 -6.76
C CYS A 127 16.99 11.23 -5.85
N ILE A 128 16.69 10.31 -4.94
CA ILE A 128 17.68 9.70 -4.04
C ILE A 128 18.83 9.08 -4.87
N ARG A 129 18.45 8.41 -5.97
CA ARG A 129 19.32 7.85 -6.99
C ARG A 129 18.53 7.70 -8.29
N ALA A 130 19.20 7.77 -9.44
CA ALA A 130 18.59 7.60 -10.77
C ALA A 130 18.31 6.10 -11.06
N GLY A 131 17.33 5.53 -10.37
CA GLY A 131 16.99 4.11 -10.36
C GLY A 131 17.88 3.27 -9.44
N THR A 132 17.40 2.09 -9.02
CA THR A 132 18.19 1.14 -8.24
C THR A 132 19.28 0.47 -9.06
N ALA A 133 20.25 -0.17 -8.40
CA ALA A 133 21.12 -1.12 -9.10
C ALA A 133 20.34 -2.38 -9.50
N ASN A 134 20.93 -3.17 -10.42
CA ASN A 134 20.38 -4.46 -10.82
C ASN A 134 20.60 -5.50 -9.71
N PHE A 135 19.54 -5.88 -9.03
CA PHE A 135 19.62 -6.80 -7.90
C PHE A 135 19.98 -8.25 -8.28
N ALA A 136 19.93 -8.61 -9.56
CA ALA A 136 20.46 -9.88 -10.04
C ALA A 136 22.00 -9.92 -10.07
N LYS A 137 22.67 -8.78 -9.88
CA LYS A 137 24.13 -8.61 -9.92
C LYS A 137 24.72 -8.12 -8.60
N GLN A 138 24.01 -7.25 -7.89
CA GLN A 138 24.43 -6.65 -6.61
C GLN A 138 23.18 -6.18 -5.84
N ALA A 139 23.32 -5.65 -4.62
CA ALA A 139 22.19 -5.09 -3.89
C ALA A 139 21.55 -3.91 -4.65
N ALA A 140 20.21 -3.85 -4.66
CA ALA A 140 19.43 -2.81 -5.33
C ALA A 140 19.77 -1.41 -4.82
N MET A 141 19.91 -1.27 -3.50
CA MET A 141 20.20 -0.04 -2.79
C MET A 141 21.30 -0.28 -1.75
N ASN A 142 22.10 0.74 -1.48
CA ASN A 142 22.92 0.76 -0.26
C ASN A 142 22.05 1.14 0.95
N LEU A 143 22.63 1.03 2.16
CA LEU A 143 21.90 1.29 3.41
C LEU A 143 21.40 2.73 3.52
N ASP A 144 22.14 3.70 3.02
CA ASP A 144 21.80 5.13 3.13
C ASP A 144 20.72 5.51 2.09
N GLU A 145 20.76 4.95 0.88
CA GLU A 145 19.70 5.09 -0.13
C GLU A 145 18.36 4.53 0.39
N CYS A 146 18.40 3.34 0.99
CA CYS A 146 17.20 2.73 1.56
C CYS A 146 16.65 3.54 2.75
N ARG A 147 17.53 4.05 3.65
CA ARG A 147 17.12 4.95 4.74
C ARG A 147 16.49 6.24 4.22
N ALA A 148 17.09 6.85 3.21
CA ALA A 148 16.56 8.07 2.62
C ALA A 148 15.18 7.85 2.00
N ALA A 149 14.95 6.70 1.36
CA ALA A 149 13.65 6.33 0.83
C ALA A 149 12.60 6.11 1.92
N LEU A 150 12.93 5.39 3.01
CA LEU A 150 12.06 5.27 4.18
C LEU A 150 11.70 6.64 4.77
N GLU A 151 12.69 7.53 4.93
CA GLU A 151 12.48 8.88 5.46
C GLU A 151 11.60 9.72 4.56
N LEU A 152 11.74 9.60 3.23
CA LEU A 152 10.89 10.28 2.27
C LEU A 152 9.43 9.85 2.42
N GLY A 153 9.18 8.54 2.54
CA GLY A 153 7.85 8.00 2.83
C GLY A 153 7.28 8.53 4.14
N GLY A 154 8.09 8.56 5.22
CA GLY A 154 7.68 9.12 6.49
C GLY A 154 7.30 10.61 6.39
N LYS A 155 8.10 11.42 5.70
CA LYS A 155 7.83 12.85 5.48
C LYS A 155 6.54 13.11 4.70
N SER A 156 6.21 12.27 3.71
CA SER A 156 4.94 12.39 2.98
C SER A 156 3.74 12.22 3.91
N VAL A 157 3.83 11.29 4.87
CA VAL A 157 2.79 11.08 5.88
C VAL A 157 2.70 12.26 6.86
N ASP A 158 3.83 12.81 7.31
CA ASP A 158 3.84 14.01 8.15
C ASP A 158 3.16 15.19 7.45
N THR A 159 3.41 15.35 6.14
CA THR A 159 2.73 16.35 5.30
C THR A 159 1.23 16.08 5.23
N ALA A 160 0.81 14.84 4.96
CA ALA A 160 -0.58 14.45 4.91
C ALA A 160 -1.30 14.74 6.24
N LYS A 161 -0.69 14.34 7.36
CA LYS A 161 -1.24 14.54 8.70
C LYS A 161 -1.37 16.03 9.06
N ALA A 162 -0.35 16.83 8.74
CA ALA A 162 -0.37 18.28 8.95
C ALA A 162 -1.47 18.98 8.13
N ASN A 163 -1.87 18.42 6.99
CA ASN A 163 -2.97 18.91 6.15
C ASN A 163 -4.33 18.26 6.47
N GLY A 164 -4.44 17.57 7.61
CA GLY A 164 -5.70 17.05 8.11
C GLY A 164 -6.17 15.74 7.46
N ALA A 165 -5.27 14.97 6.83
CA ALA A 165 -5.63 13.67 6.30
C ALA A 165 -6.22 12.75 7.37
N ASP A 166 -7.32 12.07 7.05
CA ASP A 166 -8.02 11.13 7.93
C ASP A 166 -7.87 9.66 7.50
N ILE A 167 -7.36 9.43 6.29
CA ILE A 167 -6.96 8.12 5.76
C ILE A 167 -5.88 8.29 4.69
N TYR A 168 -4.96 7.33 4.59
CA TYR A 168 -3.81 7.36 3.69
C TYR A 168 -3.79 6.17 2.73
N ILE A 169 -3.46 6.43 1.47
CA ILE A 169 -3.25 5.44 0.43
C ILE A 169 -1.87 5.68 -0.18
N ALA A 170 -1.03 4.65 -0.24
CA ALA A 170 0.21 4.68 -0.99
C ALA A 170 0.05 3.87 -2.28
N GLY A 171 0.23 4.55 -3.41
CA GLY A 171 0.38 3.95 -4.73
C GLY A 171 1.83 3.97 -5.18
N GLU A 172 2.13 3.29 -6.26
CA GLU A 172 3.47 3.14 -6.79
C GLU A 172 3.50 3.26 -8.31
N MET A 173 4.67 3.64 -8.83
CA MET A 173 4.98 3.58 -10.26
C MET A 173 6.46 3.26 -10.46
N GLY A 174 6.75 2.18 -11.22
CA GLY A 174 8.13 1.83 -11.52
C GLY A 174 8.20 0.65 -12.49
N ILE A 175 8.76 0.87 -13.68
CA ILE A 175 8.95 -0.26 -14.60
C ILE A 175 9.97 -1.24 -14.01
N GLY A 176 9.55 -2.50 -13.83
CA GLY A 176 10.33 -3.55 -13.17
C GLY A 176 9.97 -3.80 -11.70
N ASN A 177 9.13 -2.96 -11.07
CA ASN A 177 8.81 -3.06 -9.65
C ASN A 177 8.11 -4.37 -9.25
N THR A 178 7.29 -4.99 -10.13
CA THR A 178 6.71 -6.31 -9.85
C THR A 178 7.78 -7.40 -9.72
N CYS A 179 8.91 -7.28 -10.42
CA CYS A 179 10.05 -8.20 -10.28
C CYS A 179 10.72 -8.01 -8.91
N SER A 180 10.97 -6.78 -8.53
CA SER A 180 11.50 -6.41 -7.21
C SER A 180 10.56 -6.85 -6.08
N ALA A 181 9.26 -6.57 -6.19
CA ALA A 181 8.28 -7.01 -5.20
C ALA A 181 8.22 -8.54 -5.06
N SER A 182 8.26 -9.30 -6.17
CA SER A 182 8.31 -10.77 -6.11
C SER A 182 9.58 -11.27 -5.42
N ALA A 183 10.76 -10.73 -5.75
CA ALA A 183 12.02 -11.09 -5.10
C ALA A 183 12.01 -10.78 -3.58
N LEU A 184 11.47 -9.60 -3.21
CA LEU A 184 11.31 -9.19 -1.82
C LEU A 184 10.37 -10.14 -1.06
N ALA A 185 9.23 -10.48 -1.65
CA ALA A 185 8.27 -11.40 -1.06
C ALA A 185 8.86 -12.79 -0.87
N CYS A 186 9.58 -13.34 -1.87
CA CYS A 186 10.25 -14.64 -1.77
C CYS A 186 11.21 -14.69 -0.58
N LEU A 187 12.05 -13.67 -0.41
CA LEU A 187 13.02 -13.61 0.68
C LEU A 187 12.37 -13.39 2.05
N LEU A 188 11.28 -12.61 2.13
CA LEU A 188 10.58 -12.38 3.40
C LEU A 188 9.76 -13.59 3.87
N LEU A 189 9.26 -14.40 2.93
CA LEU A 189 8.40 -15.55 3.20
C LEU A 189 9.15 -16.89 3.14
N ASN A 190 10.37 -16.89 2.58
CA ASN A 190 11.10 -18.09 2.23
C ASN A 190 10.29 -19.00 1.26
N ASP A 191 9.57 -18.35 0.34
CA ASP A 191 8.78 -19.00 -0.72
C ASP A 191 9.55 -18.96 -2.06
N THR A 192 9.13 -19.77 -3.03
CA THR A 192 9.80 -19.86 -4.33
C THR A 192 9.38 -18.73 -5.29
N ALA A 193 10.26 -18.40 -6.25
CA ALA A 193 9.93 -17.41 -7.27
C ALA A 193 8.75 -17.85 -8.14
N GLU A 194 8.59 -19.13 -8.41
CA GLU A 194 7.48 -19.69 -9.18
C GLU A 194 6.12 -19.42 -8.52
N GLN A 195 6.05 -19.45 -7.17
CA GLN A 195 4.82 -19.22 -6.40
C GLN A 195 4.42 -17.73 -6.27
N LEU A 196 5.38 -16.81 -6.43
CA LEU A 196 5.16 -15.40 -6.14
C LEU A 196 5.35 -14.47 -7.34
N THR A 197 5.71 -15.01 -8.52
CA THR A 197 5.96 -14.21 -9.71
C THR A 197 4.78 -14.25 -10.66
N GLY A 198 4.22 -13.08 -10.95
CA GLY A 198 3.14 -12.89 -11.92
C GLY A 198 3.61 -12.25 -13.22
N VAL A 199 2.68 -12.11 -14.17
CA VAL A 199 2.94 -11.54 -15.49
C VAL A 199 3.20 -10.02 -15.47
N GLY A 200 2.94 -9.35 -14.36
CA GLY A 200 3.12 -7.92 -14.21
C GLY A 200 2.42 -7.13 -15.32
N THR A 201 3.20 -6.41 -16.13
CA THR A 201 2.71 -5.59 -17.25
C THR A 201 2.13 -6.37 -18.44
N GLY A 202 2.02 -7.71 -18.35
CA GLY A 202 1.41 -8.53 -19.40
C GLY A 202 2.43 -9.23 -20.30
N ILE A 203 3.54 -9.69 -19.75
CA ILE A 203 4.56 -10.48 -20.46
C ILE A 203 4.04 -11.89 -20.85
N GLY A 204 4.58 -12.45 -21.94
CA GLY A 204 4.27 -13.81 -22.38
C GLY A 204 4.92 -14.91 -21.51
N ALA A 205 4.53 -16.17 -21.77
CA ALA A 205 4.97 -17.30 -20.96
C ALA A 205 6.49 -17.50 -20.91
N ASP A 206 7.20 -17.29 -22.03
CA ASP A 206 8.66 -17.43 -22.09
C ASP A 206 9.35 -16.32 -21.29
N GLN A 207 8.85 -15.10 -21.38
CA GLN A 207 9.36 -13.96 -20.62
C GLN A 207 9.05 -14.10 -19.12
N LEU A 208 7.91 -14.72 -18.75
CA LEU A 208 7.61 -15.05 -17.36
C LEU A 208 8.61 -16.08 -16.79
N ARG A 209 8.94 -17.13 -17.53
CA ARG A 209 9.98 -18.09 -17.12
C ARG A 209 11.32 -17.39 -16.90
N HIS A 210 11.72 -16.56 -17.84
CA HIS A 210 12.95 -15.77 -17.72
C HIS A 210 12.94 -14.84 -16.49
N LYS A 211 11.80 -14.17 -16.21
CA LYS A 211 11.63 -13.35 -15.01
C LYS A 211 11.79 -14.16 -13.72
N ILE A 212 11.24 -15.38 -13.68
CA ILE A 212 11.40 -16.31 -12.55
C ILE A 212 12.88 -16.67 -12.36
N GLU A 213 13.61 -17.04 -13.42
CA GLU A 213 15.05 -17.35 -13.36
C GLU A 213 15.89 -16.17 -12.84
N VAL A 214 15.56 -14.94 -13.24
CA VAL A 214 16.21 -13.72 -12.74
C VAL A 214 15.98 -13.55 -11.24
N ILE A 215 14.76 -13.80 -10.76
CA ILE A 215 14.43 -13.71 -9.33
C ILE A 215 15.13 -14.82 -8.54
N GLU A 216 15.16 -16.05 -9.04
CA GLU A 216 15.89 -17.18 -8.39
C GLU A 216 17.38 -16.88 -8.23
N LYS A 217 18.01 -16.34 -9.28
CA LYS A 217 19.40 -15.89 -9.23
C LYS A 217 19.63 -14.82 -8.17
N ALA A 218 18.70 -13.89 -8.04
CA ALA A 218 18.78 -12.86 -7.01
C ALA A 218 18.61 -13.45 -5.59
N ILE A 219 17.68 -14.39 -5.41
CA ILE A 219 17.50 -15.10 -4.14
C ILE A 219 18.79 -15.82 -3.76
N GLU A 220 19.38 -16.57 -4.68
CA GLU A 220 20.65 -17.28 -4.45
C GLU A 220 21.79 -16.32 -4.02
N LEU A 221 21.89 -15.16 -4.69
CA LEU A 221 22.90 -14.15 -4.41
C LEU A 221 22.74 -13.52 -3.02
N HIS A 222 21.49 -13.22 -2.60
CA HIS A 222 21.24 -12.37 -1.44
C HIS A 222 20.80 -13.11 -0.18
N HIS A 223 20.14 -14.27 -0.30
CA HIS A 223 19.50 -14.96 0.82
C HIS A 223 20.38 -15.09 2.07
N LYS A 224 21.62 -15.53 1.95
CA LYS A 224 22.53 -15.74 3.09
C LYS A 224 22.87 -14.46 3.86
N HIS A 225 22.75 -13.30 3.21
CA HIS A 225 23.13 -12.00 3.77
C HIS A 225 21.96 -11.25 4.40
N VAL A 226 20.72 -11.65 4.08
CA VAL A 226 19.51 -10.90 4.47
C VAL A 226 18.55 -11.70 5.34
N THR A 227 18.77 -13.01 5.53
CA THR A 227 17.87 -13.89 6.29
C THR A 227 17.54 -13.32 7.67
N GLY A 228 16.24 -13.15 7.95
CA GLY A 228 15.73 -12.64 9.23
C GLY A 228 15.83 -11.12 9.40
N ASP A 229 16.31 -10.38 8.41
CA ASP A 229 16.44 -8.92 8.46
C ASP A 229 15.67 -8.27 7.30
N ALA A 230 14.44 -7.83 7.57
CA ALA A 230 13.56 -7.24 6.55
C ALA A 230 14.14 -5.94 5.96
N PHE A 231 14.85 -5.13 6.75
CA PHE A 231 15.49 -3.92 6.24
C PHE A 231 16.62 -4.25 5.25
N LYS A 232 17.47 -5.23 5.57
CA LYS A 232 18.51 -5.69 4.64
C LYS A 232 17.92 -6.35 3.40
N THR A 233 16.81 -7.09 3.54
CA THR A 233 16.09 -7.68 2.40
C THR A 233 15.58 -6.60 1.46
N LEU A 234 15.00 -5.52 2.02
CA LEU A 234 14.55 -4.37 1.27
C LEU A 234 15.70 -3.67 0.53
N CYS A 235 16.85 -3.50 1.18
CA CYS A 235 18.05 -2.95 0.53
C CYS A 235 18.55 -3.83 -0.63
N ALA A 236 18.50 -5.16 -0.45
CA ALA A 236 19.07 -6.10 -1.41
C ALA A 236 18.27 -6.19 -2.70
N VAL A 237 16.94 -6.29 -2.63
CA VAL A 237 16.07 -6.58 -3.79
C VAL A 237 14.88 -5.64 -3.93
N GLY A 238 14.73 -4.65 -3.05
CA GLY A 238 13.63 -3.69 -3.08
C GLY A 238 13.74 -2.62 -4.18
N GLY A 239 12.99 -1.55 -4.01
CA GLY A 239 12.95 -0.36 -4.85
C GLY A 239 12.88 0.91 -4.02
N LEU A 240 13.24 2.05 -4.58
CA LEU A 240 13.18 3.33 -3.88
C LEU A 240 11.75 3.69 -3.49
N GLU A 241 10.80 3.50 -4.41
CA GLU A 241 9.38 3.71 -4.20
C GLU A 241 8.79 2.68 -3.22
N ILE A 242 9.21 1.41 -3.31
CA ILE A 242 8.78 0.35 -2.38
C ILE A 242 9.26 0.68 -0.97
N ALA A 243 10.50 1.11 -0.81
CA ALA A 243 11.06 1.53 0.47
C ALA A 243 10.35 2.78 1.03
N ALA A 244 9.98 3.74 0.16
CA ALA A 244 9.19 4.89 0.57
C ALA A 244 7.81 4.47 1.08
N ILE A 245 7.12 3.52 0.43
CA ILE A 245 5.85 2.96 0.91
C ILE A 245 6.03 2.27 2.27
N VAL A 246 7.09 1.47 2.46
CA VAL A 246 7.40 0.86 3.77
C VAL A 246 7.51 1.94 4.85
N GLY A 247 8.28 3.00 4.59
CA GLY A 247 8.43 4.13 5.51
C GLY A 247 7.11 4.85 5.79
N ALA A 248 6.30 5.08 4.76
CA ALA A 248 4.99 5.70 4.89
C ALA A 248 4.04 4.86 5.78
N TYR A 249 3.98 3.55 5.59
CA TYR A 249 3.13 2.68 6.40
C TYR A 249 3.54 2.63 7.88
N ILE A 250 4.84 2.55 8.15
CA ILE A 250 5.33 2.62 9.52
C ILE A 250 4.98 3.98 10.16
N ARG A 251 5.20 5.08 9.42
CA ARG A 251 4.90 6.41 9.93
C ARG A 251 3.41 6.64 10.15
N CYS A 252 2.53 6.18 9.27
CA CYS A 252 1.09 6.21 9.46
C CYS A 252 0.69 5.61 10.82
N ALA A 253 1.20 4.42 11.13
CA ALA A 253 0.93 3.75 12.41
C ALA A 253 1.49 4.53 13.62
N GLN A 254 2.64 5.21 13.46
CA GLN A 254 3.22 6.03 14.52
C GLN A 254 2.43 7.31 14.80
N VAL A 255 1.85 7.93 13.77
CA VAL A 255 1.09 9.19 13.92
C VAL A 255 -0.42 8.97 14.03
N GLY A 256 -0.88 7.73 14.01
CA GLY A 256 -2.30 7.39 14.12
C GLY A 256 -3.09 7.80 12.88
N LEU A 257 -2.64 7.41 11.70
CA LEU A 257 -3.33 7.64 10.42
C LEU A 257 -3.70 6.29 9.79
N PRO A 258 -5.00 5.96 9.62
CA PRO A 258 -5.44 4.73 8.98
C PRO A 258 -4.92 4.57 7.55
N ILE A 259 -4.65 3.33 7.14
CA ILE A 259 -4.07 2.99 5.84
C ILE A 259 -5.05 2.12 5.05
N ILE A 260 -5.22 2.38 3.76
CA ILE A 260 -5.75 1.41 2.80
C ILE A 260 -4.59 0.95 1.92
N VAL A 261 -4.20 -0.30 2.07
CA VAL A 261 -3.15 -0.95 1.26
C VAL A 261 -3.73 -1.31 -0.10
N ASP A 262 -2.99 -1.00 -1.18
CA ASP A 262 -3.42 -1.26 -2.55
C ASP A 262 -3.24 -2.74 -2.95
N GLY A 263 -2.63 -3.00 -4.09
CA GLY A 263 -2.46 -4.32 -4.68
C GLY A 263 -1.20 -5.05 -4.22
N PHE A 264 -0.65 -5.87 -5.13
CA PHE A 264 0.46 -6.79 -4.83
C PHE A 264 1.71 -6.07 -4.31
N ILE A 265 2.21 -5.06 -5.04
CA ILE A 265 3.47 -4.37 -4.69
C ILE A 265 3.33 -3.64 -3.35
N SER A 266 2.26 -2.90 -3.16
CA SER A 266 1.96 -2.20 -1.90
C SER A 266 1.75 -3.18 -0.74
N SER A 267 1.18 -4.37 -0.99
CA SER A 267 1.03 -5.41 0.03
C SER A 267 2.36 -6.07 0.40
N VAL A 268 3.30 -6.20 -0.55
CA VAL A 268 4.66 -6.64 -0.25
C VAL A 268 5.42 -5.59 0.57
N ALA A 269 5.23 -4.30 0.27
CA ALA A 269 5.75 -3.22 1.11
C ALA A 269 5.12 -3.26 2.52
N ALA A 270 3.82 -3.54 2.64
CA ALA A 270 3.13 -3.74 3.92
C ALA A 270 3.70 -4.93 4.69
N LEU A 271 3.96 -6.06 4.02
CA LEU A 271 4.62 -7.22 4.63
C LEU A 271 6.01 -6.85 5.17
N CYS A 272 6.79 -6.12 4.40
CA CYS A 272 8.11 -5.65 4.83
C CYS A 272 7.99 -4.73 6.07
N ALA A 273 7.06 -3.77 6.06
CA ALA A 273 6.80 -2.87 7.18
C ALA A 273 6.41 -3.64 8.45
N VAL A 274 5.53 -4.65 8.33
CA VAL A 274 5.10 -5.52 9.43
C VAL A 274 6.26 -6.39 9.94
N ARG A 275 7.15 -6.88 9.08
CA ARG A 275 8.36 -7.61 9.50
C ARG A 275 9.35 -6.70 10.24
N MET A 276 9.41 -5.42 9.91
CA MET A 276 10.25 -4.42 10.61
C MET A 276 9.59 -3.95 11.91
N ASN A 277 8.27 -3.77 11.95
CA ASN A 277 7.51 -3.31 13.11
C ASN A 277 6.11 -3.96 13.10
N PRO A 278 5.92 -5.08 13.81
CA PRO A 278 4.72 -5.92 13.70
C PRO A 278 3.39 -5.20 13.97
N ARG A 279 3.39 -4.18 14.82
CA ARG A 279 2.16 -3.46 15.20
C ARG A 279 1.65 -2.49 14.11
N VAL A 280 2.43 -2.27 13.06
CA VAL A 280 1.98 -1.51 11.88
C VAL A 280 0.76 -2.19 11.23
N ARG A 281 0.66 -3.52 11.33
CA ARG A 281 -0.48 -4.31 10.81
C ARG A 281 -1.83 -3.83 11.37
N ASP A 282 -1.88 -3.38 12.61
CA ASP A 282 -3.11 -2.95 13.27
C ASP A 282 -3.75 -1.71 12.59
N TRP A 283 -2.99 -0.98 11.77
CA TRP A 283 -3.39 0.25 11.09
C TRP A 283 -3.83 0.07 9.64
N MET A 284 -3.84 -1.18 9.14
CA MET A 284 -4.01 -1.50 7.72
C MET A 284 -5.38 -2.12 7.43
N LEU A 285 -6.14 -1.48 6.54
CA LEU A 285 -7.20 -2.07 5.75
C LEU A 285 -6.60 -2.47 4.39
N PHE A 286 -7.10 -3.52 3.75
CA PHE A 286 -6.64 -3.96 2.43
C PHE A 286 -7.70 -3.66 1.38
N GLY A 287 -7.36 -2.83 0.38
CA GLY A 287 -8.31 -2.30 -0.57
C GLY A 287 -8.88 -3.37 -1.50
N HIS A 288 -8.03 -4.20 -2.09
CA HIS A 288 -8.50 -5.24 -3.00
C HIS A 288 -7.58 -6.46 -3.07
N GLN A 289 -8.13 -7.58 -3.52
CA GLN A 289 -7.34 -8.71 -3.99
C GLN A 289 -6.96 -8.45 -5.45
N SER A 290 -5.67 -8.20 -5.71
CA SER A 290 -5.14 -8.08 -7.07
C SER A 290 -5.19 -9.42 -7.81
N ALA A 291 -5.30 -9.37 -9.14
CA ALA A 291 -5.16 -10.54 -10.00
C ALA A 291 -3.69 -10.98 -10.18
N GLU A 292 -2.71 -10.30 -9.58
CA GLU A 292 -1.32 -10.76 -9.54
C GLU A 292 -1.21 -12.05 -8.74
N TYR A 293 -0.50 -13.05 -9.31
CA TYR A 293 -0.50 -14.43 -8.84
C TYR A 293 -0.07 -14.59 -7.37
N GLY A 294 0.98 -13.91 -6.94
CA GLY A 294 1.49 -13.98 -5.57
C GLY A 294 0.67 -13.24 -4.52
N HIS A 295 -0.32 -12.42 -4.92
CA HIS A 295 -0.97 -11.51 -3.96
C HIS A 295 -1.77 -12.23 -2.88
N GLN A 296 -2.48 -13.31 -3.24
CA GLN A 296 -3.25 -14.08 -2.26
C GLN A 296 -2.36 -14.65 -1.14
N ARG A 297 -1.13 -15.10 -1.48
CA ARG A 297 -0.18 -15.59 -0.48
C ARG A 297 0.27 -14.51 0.49
N ILE A 298 0.47 -13.27 -0.01
CA ILE A 298 0.82 -12.11 0.84
C ILE A 298 -0.33 -11.76 1.77
N LEU A 299 -1.57 -11.72 1.28
CA LEU A 299 -2.76 -11.47 2.09
C LEU A 299 -2.93 -12.52 3.21
N GLN A 300 -2.71 -13.79 2.90
CA GLN A 300 -2.74 -14.87 3.90
C GLN A 300 -1.69 -14.66 5.00
N GLU A 301 -0.44 -14.32 4.62
CA GLU A 301 0.63 -14.07 5.59
C GLU A 301 0.33 -12.89 6.51
N LEU A 302 -0.31 -11.86 5.97
CA LEU A 302 -0.73 -10.67 6.71
C LEU A 302 -2.04 -10.88 7.48
N ASN A 303 -2.68 -12.05 7.39
CA ASN A 303 -4.03 -12.29 7.89
C ASN A 303 -4.98 -11.16 7.48
N ALA A 304 -5.05 -10.92 6.17
CA ALA A 304 -5.75 -9.78 5.58
C ALA A 304 -6.93 -10.25 4.71
N GLU A 305 -8.08 -9.64 4.93
CA GLU A 305 -9.26 -9.78 4.08
C GLU A 305 -9.44 -8.51 3.26
N PRO A 306 -9.35 -8.59 1.92
CA PRO A 306 -9.46 -7.42 1.05
C PRO A 306 -10.92 -7.02 0.87
N ILE A 307 -11.17 -5.70 0.85
CA ILE A 307 -12.52 -5.10 0.68
C ILE A 307 -13.12 -5.46 -0.68
N LEU A 308 -12.30 -5.50 -1.76
CA LEU A 308 -12.75 -5.76 -3.12
C LEU A 308 -12.06 -6.96 -3.74
N LYS A 309 -12.80 -7.66 -4.61
CA LYS A 309 -12.28 -8.69 -5.51
C LYS A 309 -12.82 -8.45 -6.92
N MET A 310 -12.11 -7.62 -7.70
CA MET A 310 -12.55 -7.15 -9.02
C MET A 310 -11.55 -7.47 -10.14
N ASN A 311 -10.60 -8.37 -9.91
CA ASN A 311 -9.54 -8.76 -10.86
C ASN A 311 -8.68 -7.57 -11.36
N LEU A 312 -8.52 -6.51 -10.55
CA LEU A 312 -7.66 -5.38 -10.87
C LEU A 312 -6.18 -5.81 -10.76
N ARG A 313 -5.31 -5.23 -11.62
CA ARG A 313 -3.86 -5.47 -11.61
C ARG A 313 -3.05 -4.29 -12.15
N LEU A 314 -3.58 -3.08 -12.01
CA LEU A 314 -2.94 -1.89 -12.55
C LEU A 314 -1.81 -1.36 -11.66
N GLY A 315 -1.99 -1.35 -10.33
CA GLY A 315 -1.16 -0.61 -9.39
C GLY A 315 -1.66 0.83 -9.21
N GLU A 316 -0.74 1.77 -9.00
CA GLU A 316 -0.99 3.20 -8.88
C GLU A 316 -1.86 3.59 -7.65
N GLY A 317 -2.11 2.70 -6.70
CA GLY A 317 -3.10 2.93 -5.63
C GLY A 317 -4.55 2.78 -6.09
N SER A 318 -4.77 2.29 -7.34
CA SER A 318 -6.10 2.29 -7.97
C SER A 318 -7.10 1.36 -7.30
N GLY A 319 -6.67 0.20 -6.82
CA GLY A 319 -7.55 -0.73 -6.10
C GLY A 319 -7.95 -0.22 -4.73
N ALA A 320 -7.01 0.37 -3.98
CA ALA A 320 -7.30 1.05 -2.72
C ALA A 320 -8.22 2.25 -2.93
N GLY A 321 -7.97 3.03 -3.98
CA GLY A 321 -8.82 4.14 -4.36
C GLY A 321 -10.24 3.69 -4.72
N ALA A 322 -10.41 2.56 -5.42
CA ALA A 322 -11.73 2.00 -5.69
C ALA A 322 -12.44 1.53 -4.41
N ALA A 323 -11.69 0.91 -3.48
CA ALA A 323 -12.23 0.48 -2.18
C ALA A 323 -12.66 1.65 -1.28
N LEU A 324 -12.06 2.82 -1.44
CA LEU A 324 -12.38 4.02 -0.68
C LEU A 324 -13.86 4.40 -0.78
N ALA A 325 -14.54 4.08 -1.89
CA ALA A 325 -15.98 4.27 -2.02
C ALA A 325 -16.78 3.48 -0.98
N LEU A 326 -16.41 2.21 -0.76
CA LEU A 326 -17.06 1.36 0.25
C LEU A 326 -16.69 1.78 1.67
N VAL A 327 -15.47 2.23 1.89
CA VAL A 327 -15.03 2.76 3.20
C VAL A 327 -15.82 4.01 3.57
N LYS A 328 -16.01 4.95 2.63
CA LYS A 328 -16.88 6.12 2.84
C LYS A 328 -18.34 5.73 3.08
N MET A 329 -18.84 4.75 2.31
CA MET A 329 -20.21 4.24 2.48
C MET A 329 -20.40 3.59 3.85
N ALA A 330 -19.43 2.79 4.33
CA ALA A 330 -19.46 2.19 5.67
C ALA A 330 -19.59 3.25 6.78
N CYS A 331 -18.78 4.32 6.70
CA CYS A 331 -18.88 5.44 7.63
C CYS A 331 -20.23 6.18 7.53
N ALA A 332 -20.74 6.40 6.32
CA ALA A 332 -22.03 7.06 6.11
C ALA A 332 -23.19 6.25 6.68
N LEU A 333 -23.22 4.94 6.43
CA LEU A 333 -24.24 4.05 7.00
C LEU A 333 -24.17 4.04 8.52
N HIS A 334 -22.97 3.89 9.09
CA HIS A 334 -22.74 3.89 10.53
C HIS A 334 -23.25 5.17 11.20
N ASN A 335 -23.00 6.32 10.60
CA ASN A 335 -23.30 7.63 11.21
C ASN A 335 -24.71 8.15 10.93
N GLN A 336 -25.34 7.74 9.80
CA GLN A 336 -26.56 8.38 9.31
C GLN A 336 -27.80 7.48 9.37
N MET A 337 -27.64 6.17 9.53
CA MET A 337 -28.78 5.30 9.76
C MET A 337 -29.45 5.65 11.10
N ALA A 338 -30.77 5.66 11.11
CA ALA A 338 -31.51 5.83 12.34
C ALA A 338 -31.38 4.59 13.26
N THR A 339 -31.35 4.81 14.56
CA THR A 339 -31.52 3.72 15.53
C THR A 339 -32.99 3.27 15.59
N PHE A 340 -33.24 2.06 16.11
CA PHE A 340 -34.60 1.58 16.34
C PHE A 340 -35.44 2.56 17.15
N ALA A 341 -34.85 3.19 18.16
CA ALA A 341 -35.50 4.18 19.00
C ALA A 341 -35.85 5.46 18.20
N GLN A 342 -34.92 5.97 17.38
CA GLN A 342 -35.15 7.18 16.57
C GLN A 342 -36.20 6.98 15.48
N ALA A 343 -36.24 5.79 14.87
CA ALA A 343 -37.16 5.49 13.78
C ALA A 343 -38.53 4.95 14.28
N ALA A 344 -38.72 4.78 15.59
CA ALA A 344 -39.87 4.11 16.18
C ALA A 344 -40.18 2.72 15.57
N VAL A 345 -39.16 2.00 15.15
CA VAL A 345 -39.21 0.64 14.61
C VAL A 345 -39.02 -0.34 15.74
N SER A 346 -39.85 -1.38 15.81
CA SER A 346 -39.68 -2.48 16.82
C SER A 346 -38.38 -3.22 16.51
N GLY A 347 -37.51 -3.33 17.52
CA GLY A 347 -36.31 -4.14 17.45
C GLY A 347 -36.58 -5.62 17.56
N ASP A 348 -35.52 -6.43 17.48
CA ASP A 348 -35.61 -7.89 17.66
C ASP A 348 -36.25 -8.27 18.97
N LYS A 349 -37.19 -9.24 18.93
CA LYS A 349 -37.83 -9.79 20.13
C LYS A 349 -36.96 -10.78 20.90
N ILE A 350 -35.70 -10.91 20.52
CA ILE A 350 -34.76 -11.83 21.17
C ILE A 350 -33.88 -10.97 22.09
N GLY A 351 -34.35 -10.88 23.34
CA GLY A 351 -33.60 -10.33 24.47
C GLY A 351 -32.92 -11.45 25.24
#